data_f5e92e32a812cb221e84e8fa65ce20aa
#
_entry.id   f5e92e32a812cb221e84e8fa65ce20aa
#
_cell.length_a   1.000
_cell.length_b   1.000
_cell.length_c   1.000
_cell.angle_alpha   90.00
_cell.angle_beta   90.00
_cell.angle_gamma   90.00
#
_symmetry.space_group_name_H-M   'P 1'
#
loop_
_entity.id
_entity.type
_entity.pdbx_description
1 polymer ?
#
loop_
_entity_poly.entity_id
_entity_poly.type
_entity_poly.pdbx_seq_one_letter_code
_entity_poly.pdbx_strand_id
1 'polypeptide(L)'
;LSAHGWSSVAVNWRGCSGEPNLLPRAYHSGASDDLAEVIAHLQANRPLAPLYAVGYSLGGNVLLKYLGESDIHSPLRKAVAVSVPFRLDQCADSIGLGFSRVYQAHFMKAMVAYVKDKQQRFQHEGLTEHLGALQRLGPLRGMRTFWDFDGRFTAPLHGYADAEDYYRRASSRYFLGQIRTRTLIIQSSDDPF
;
A
#
# COMPACT_ATOMS: atom_id res chain seq x y z
N LEU A 1 -1.33 4.84 -23.71
CA LEU A 1 -2.72 5.26 -23.44
C LEU A 1 -3.07 6.53 -24.21
N SER A 2 -2.28 7.60 -24.11
CA SER A 2 -2.52 8.86 -24.87
C SER A 2 -2.69 8.66 -26.36
N ALA A 3 -1.85 7.83 -27.00
CA ALA A 3 -1.93 7.52 -28.42
C ALA A 3 -3.28 6.87 -28.84
N HIS A 4 -4.04 6.35 -27.87
CA HIS A 4 -5.37 5.78 -28.10
C HIS A 4 -6.51 6.67 -27.55
N GLY A 5 -6.24 7.94 -27.30
CA GLY A 5 -7.25 8.89 -26.80
C GLY A 5 -7.63 8.73 -25.32
N TRP A 6 -6.84 8.01 -24.53
CA TRP A 6 -7.08 7.86 -23.10
C TRP A 6 -6.29 8.88 -22.29
N SER A 7 -6.96 9.57 -21.39
CA SER A 7 -6.29 10.30 -20.30
C SER A 7 -5.90 9.32 -19.20
N SER A 8 -4.73 9.49 -18.61
CA SER A 8 -4.26 8.65 -17.51
C SER A 8 -3.76 9.49 -16.34
N VAL A 9 -3.99 8.99 -15.16
CA VAL A 9 -3.48 9.55 -13.90
C VAL A 9 -2.66 8.47 -13.21
N ALA A 10 -1.39 8.75 -12.94
CA ALA A 10 -0.55 7.89 -12.12
C ALA A 10 -0.65 8.36 -10.66
N VAL A 11 -1.03 7.45 -9.77
CA VAL A 11 -1.14 7.74 -8.34
C VAL A 11 0.19 7.49 -7.66
N ASN A 12 0.75 8.53 -7.03
CA ASN A 12 1.86 8.38 -6.12
C ASN A 12 1.31 8.17 -4.70
N TRP A 13 1.75 7.10 -4.05
CA TRP A 13 1.38 6.85 -2.67
C TRP A 13 2.00 7.89 -1.74
N ARG A 14 1.46 8.00 -0.51
CA ARG A 14 1.95 8.89 0.54
C ARG A 14 3.47 8.83 0.70
N GLY A 15 4.16 9.97 0.50
CA GLY A 15 5.60 10.06 0.61
C GLY A 15 6.39 9.49 -0.56
N CYS A 16 5.74 9.19 -1.70
CA CYS A 16 6.36 8.64 -2.90
C CYS A 16 6.37 9.61 -4.09
N SER A 17 5.90 10.84 -3.92
CA SER A 17 5.84 11.85 -5.01
C SER A 17 7.09 12.72 -5.14
N GLY A 18 8.09 12.54 -4.27
CA GLY A 18 9.18 13.51 -4.07
C GLY A 18 8.84 14.57 -3.03
N GLU A 19 7.58 14.85 -2.79
CA GLU A 19 7.12 15.69 -1.70
C GLU A 19 7.03 14.89 -0.39
N PRO A 20 7.56 15.43 0.71
CA PRO A 20 7.55 14.73 1.97
C PRO A 20 6.13 14.64 2.57
N ASN A 21 5.77 13.47 3.05
CA ASN A 21 4.57 13.31 3.85
C ASN A 21 4.77 13.88 5.26
N LEU A 22 3.92 14.82 5.67
CA LEU A 22 4.04 15.55 6.94
C LEU A 22 3.55 14.75 8.16
N LEU A 23 2.86 13.64 7.98
CA LEU A 23 2.35 12.82 9.07
C LEU A 23 3.29 11.65 9.38
N PRO A 24 3.27 11.09 10.61
CA PRO A 24 4.03 9.89 10.96
C PRO A 24 3.69 8.69 10.08
N ARG A 25 2.42 8.50 9.75
CA ARG A 25 1.96 7.40 8.88
C ARG A 25 2.56 7.48 7.47
N ALA A 26 2.63 6.34 6.80
CA ALA A 26 3.11 6.20 5.44
C ALA A 26 2.03 5.53 4.57
N TYR A 27 2.33 5.21 3.32
CA TYR A 27 1.49 4.28 2.56
C TYR A 27 1.69 2.85 3.09
N HIS A 28 0.69 2.02 2.92
CA HIS A 28 0.73 0.60 3.29
C HIS A 28 -0.24 -0.21 2.42
N SER A 29 -0.15 -1.53 2.49
CA SER A 29 -0.95 -2.42 1.62
C SER A 29 -2.47 -2.35 1.85
N GLY A 30 -2.91 -1.76 2.93
CA GLY A 30 -4.33 -1.58 3.25
C GLY A 30 -4.88 -0.17 2.98
N ALA A 31 -4.12 0.73 2.31
CA ALA A 31 -4.47 2.14 2.10
C ALA A 31 -5.57 2.34 1.03
N SER A 32 -6.68 1.63 1.17
CA SER A 32 -7.84 1.74 0.27
C SER A 32 -8.58 3.06 0.44
N ASP A 33 -8.51 3.69 1.61
CA ASP A 33 -9.01 5.03 1.89
C ASP A 33 -8.31 6.11 1.03
N ASP A 34 -6.99 6.05 0.91
CA ASP A 34 -6.23 6.96 0.05
C ASP A 34 -6.65 6.83 -1.42
N LEU A 35 -6.88 5.60 -1.89
CA LEU A 35 -7.37 5.35 -3.24
C LEU A 35 -8.80 5.86 -3.42
N ALA A 36 -9.65 5.68 -2.42
CA ALA A 36 -11.03 6.18 -2.44
C ALA A 36 -11.06 7.71 -2.61
N GLU A 37 -10.21 8.45 -1.88
CA GLU A 37 -10.09 9.90 -2.01
C GLU A 37 -9.65 10.33 -3.42
N VAL A 38 -8.67 9.65 -4.00
CA VAL A 38 -8.21 9.92 -5.38
C VAL A 38 -9.33 9.68 -6.39
N ILE A 39 -10.06 8.58 -6.27
CA ILE A 39 -11.17 8.24 -7.16
C ILE A 39 -12.31 9.28 -7.02
N ALA A 40 -12.66 9.65 -5.80
CA ALA A 40 -13.67 10.68 -5.53
C ALA A 40 -13.27 12.04 -6.14
N HIS A 41 -12.00 12.43 -6.00
CA HIS A 41 -11.47 13.65 -6.60
C HIS A 41 -11.56 13.63 -8.13
N LEU A 42 -11.19 12.52 -8.76
CA LEU A 42 -11.28 12.37 -10.22
C LEU A 42 -12.73 12.43 -10.72
N GLN A 43 -13.64 11.79 -10.00
CA GLN A 43 -15.07 11.81 -10.31
C GLN A 43 -15.67 13.21 -10.17
N ALA A 44 -15.32 13.94 -9.12
CA ALA A 44 -15.79 15.31 -8.91
C ALA A 44 -15.31 16.27 -10.01
N ASN A 45 -14.07 16.12 -10.48
CA ASN A 45 -13.49 16.98 -11.50
C ASN A 45 -13.92 16.58 -12.93
N ARG A 46 -14.34 15.33 -13.15
CA ARG A 46 -14.78 14.81 -14.46
C ARG A 46 -15.98 13.87 -14.30
N PRO A 47 -17.15 14.37 -13.91
CA PRO A 47 -18.30 13.55 -13.50
C PRO A 47 -18.86 12.66 -14.61
N LEU A 48 -18.67 13.03 -15.89
CA LEU A 48 -19.15 12.28 -17.04
C LEU A 48 -18.12 11.31 -17.63
N ALA A 49 -16.85 11.39 -17.19
CA ALA A 49 -15.81 10.51 -17.72
C ALA A 49 -15.89 9.12 -17.08
N PRO A 50 -15.89 8.05 -17.88
CA PRO A 50 -15.80 6.70 -17.32
C PRO A 50 -14.42 6.47 -16.70
N LEU A 51 -14.41 6.00 -15.46
CA LEU A 51 -13.17 5.69 -14.73
C LEU A 51 -12.84 4.21 -14.84
N TYR A 52 -11.56 3.93 -15.05
CA TYR A 52 -10.96 2.60 -15.07
C TYR A 52 -9.72 2.63 -14.18
N ALA A 53 -9.40 1.52 -13.52
CA ALA A 53 -8.21 1.42 -12.68
C ALA A 53 -7.34 0.23 -13.06
N VAL A 54 -6.02 0.44 -12.95
CA VAL A 54 -5.02 -0.63 -13.07
C VAL A 54 -4.12 -0.56 -11.85
N GLY A 55 -4.04 -1.65 -11.10
CA GLY A 55 -3.17 -1.79 -9.95
C GLY A 55 -2.11 -2.86 -10.16
N TYR A 56 -0.85 -2.54 -9.86
CA TYR A 56 0.27 -3.46 -9.93
C TYR A 56 0.77 -3.80 -8.53
N SER A 57 1.09 -5.06 -8.27
CA SER A 57 1.68 -5.52 -7.01
C SER A 57 0.87 -5.00 -5.81
N LEU A 58 1.51 -4.27 -4.87
CA LEU A 58 0.84 -3.61 -3.74
C LEU A 58 -0.35 -2.76 -4.18
N GLY A 59 -0.23 -2.01 -5.28
CA GLY A 59 -1.34 -1.21 -5.83
C GLY A 59 -2.51 -2.06 -6.31
N GLY A 60 -2.26 -3.28 -6.78
CA GLY A 60 -3.28 -4.27 -7.10
C GLY A 60 -4.01 -4.75 -5.85
N ASN A 61 -3.29 -5.00 -4.76
CA ASN A 61 -3.89 -5.37 -3.47
C ASN A 61 -4.79 -4.25 -2.92
N VAL A 62 -4.31 -3.01 -2.93
CA VAL A 62 -5.11 -1.84 -2.50
C VAL A 62 -6.34 -1.67 -3.36
N LEU A 63 -6.22 -1.82 -4.69
CA LEU A 63 -7.33 -1.71 -5.62
C LEU A 63 -8.41 -2.78 -5.37
N LEU A 64 -8.02 -4.03 -5.21
CA LEU A 64 -8.96 -5.13 -4.95
C LEU A 64 -9.64 -4.98 -3.59
N LYS A 65 -8.90 -4.54 -2.56
CA LYS A 65 -9.45 -4.22 -1.25
C LYS A 65 -10.49 -3.10 -1.36
N TYR A 66 -10.14 -1.98 -2.02
CA TYR A 66 -11.06 -0.87 -2.28
C TYR A 66 -12.35 -1.34 -2.97
N LEU A 67 -12.23 -2.15 -4.02
CA LEU A 67 -13.38 -2.66 -4.76
C LEU A 67 -14.30 -3.55 -3.92
N GLY A 68 -13.72 -4.37 -3.04
CA GLY A 68 -14.51 -5.22 -2.15
C GLY A 68 -15.17 -4.44 -1.01
N GLU A 69 -14.54 -3.37 -0.52
CA GLU A 69 -15.11 -2.47 0.50
C GLU A 69 -16.19 -1.53 -0.07
N SER A 70 -16.04 -1.13 -1.35
CA SER A 70 -16.96 -0.19 -2.01
C SER A 70 -18.25 -0.85 -2.52
N ASP A 71 -18.26 -2.17 -2.63
CA ASP A 71 -19.37 -2.96 -3.12
C ASP A 71 -19.95 -2.39 -4.45
N ILE A 72 -21.26 -2.13 -4.50
CA ILE A 72 -21.97 -1.57 -5.66
C ILE A 72 -21.71 -0.06 -5.85
N HIS A 73 -21.10 0.60 -4.88
CA HIS A 73 -20.91 2.05 -4.90
C HIS A 73 -19.63 2.51 -5.60
N SER A 74 -18.77 1.58 -6.05
CA SER A 74 -17.57 1.95 -6.80
C SER A 74 -17.92 2.63 -8.13
N PRO A 75 -17.38 3.84 -8.40
CA PRO A 75 -17.59 4.52 -9.69
C PRO A 75 -16.75 3.93 -10.82
N LEU A 76 -15.88 2.96 -10.53
CA LEU A 76 -15.02 2.31 -11.51
C LEU A 76 -15.85 1.38 -12.42
N ARG A 77 -15.75 1.59 -13.71
CA ARG A 77 -16.41 0.75 -14.73
C ARG A 77 -15.79 -0.63 -14.85
N LYS A 78 -14.46 -0.69 -14.83
CA LYS A 78 -13.67 -1.93 -14.85
C LYS A 78 -12.35 -1.70 -14.14
N ALA A 79 -11.73 -2.79 -13.71
CA ALA A 79 -10.42 -2.78 -13.08
C ALA A 79 -9.52 -3.89 -13.63
N VAL A 80 -8.21 -3.69 -13.52
CA VAL A 80 -7.19 -4.71 -13.77
C VAL A 80 -6.23 -4.74 -12.59
N ALA A 81 -5.95 -5.92 -12.08
CA ALA A 81 -4.99 -6.13 -11.01
C ALA A 81 -3.91 -7.12 -11.49
N VAL A 82 -2.64 -6.73 -11.39
CA VAL A 82 -1.50 -7.46 -11.94
C VAL A 82 -0.50 -7.80 -10.85
N SER A 83 -0.07 -9.06 -10.77
CA SER A 83 0.95 -9.59 -9.83
C SER A 83 0.66 -9.19 -8.39
N VAL A 84 -0.52 -9.57 -7.91
CA VAL A 84 -1.06 -9.11 -6.63
C VAL A 84 -0.64 -9.99 -5.46
N PRO A 85 -0.10 -9.45 -4.37
CA PRO A 85 0.12 -10.18 -3.12
C PRO A 85 -1.20 -10.34 -2.35
N PHE A 86 -2.05 -11.29 -2.76
CA PHE A 86 -3.39 -11.49 -2.18
C PHE A 86 -3.38 -11.84 -0.68
N ARG A 87 -2.34 -12.51 -0.23
CA ARG A 87 -2.08 -12.96 1.13
C ARG A 87 -0.77 -12.35 1.62
N LEU A 88 -0.87 -11.19 2.29
CA LEU A 88 0.31 -10.44 2.76
C LEU A 88 1.15 -11.22 3.78
N ASP A 89 0.52 -12.01 4.62
CA ASP A 89 1.19 -12.93 5.55
C ASP A 89 2.06 -13.95 4.81
N GLN A 90 1.48 -14.64 3.82
CA GLN A 90 2.22 -15.62 3.00
C GLN A 90 3.32 -14.97 2.17
N CYS A 91 3.07 -13.78 1.63
CA CYS A 91 4.09 -13.04 0.89
C CYS A 91 5.26 -12.63 1.81
N ALA A 92 4.97 -12.19 3.04
CA ALA A 92 5.98 -11.84 4.04
C ALA A 92 6.82 -13.06 4.45
N ASP A 93 6.22 -14.25 4.51
CA ASP A 93 6.93 -15.51 4.76
C ASP A 93 7.80 -15.91 3.56
N SER A 94 7.21 -15.92 2.36
CA SER A 94 7.85 -16.39 1.13
C SER A 94 9.08 -15.56 0.75
N ILE A 95 9.01 -14.24 0.89
CA ILE A 95 10.14 -13.36 0.58
C ILE A 95 11.32 -13.58 1.55
N GLY A 96 11.07 -14.19 2.71
CA GLY A 96 12.08 -14.61 3.69
C GLY A 96 12.82 -15.90 3.32
N LEU A 97 12.45 -16.59 2.22
CA LEU A 97 12.97 -17.91 1.87
C LEU A 97 13.89 -17.84 0.64
N GLY A 98 14.79 -18.79 0.55
CA GLY A 98 15.64 -19.00 -0.62
C GLY A 98 16.34 -17.74 -1.12
N PHE A 99 16.34 -17.55 -2.43
CA PHE A 99 16.96 -16.38 -3.08
C PHE A 99 16.19 -15.07 -2.83
N SER A 100 14.89 -15.15 -2.56
CA SER A 100 14.03 -13.97 -2.28
C SER A 100 14.48 -13.18 -1.04
N ARG A 101 15.28 -13.79 -0.14
CA ARG A 101 15.92 -13.10 1.00
C ARG A 101 16.78 -11.90 0.60
N VAL A 102 17.33 -11.91 -0.61
CA VAL A 102 18.10 -10.77 -1.14
C VAL A 102 17.17 -9.58 -1.37
N TYR A 103 16.00 -9.84 -1.92
CA TYR A 103 14.97 -8.80 -2.10
C TYR A 103 14.46 -8.30 -0.75
N GLN A 104 14.18 -9.20 0.20
CA GLN A 104 13.78 -8.80 1.56
C GLN A 104 14.81 -7.87 2.20
N ALA A 105 16.09 -8.21 2.13
CA ALA A 105 17.16 -7.39 2.69
C ALA A 105 17.22 -6.00 2.02
N HIS A 106 17.01 -5.93 0.71
CA HIS A 106 16.95 -4.67 -0.03
C HIS A 106 15.75 -3.81 0.42
N PHE A 107 14.55 -4.39 0.52
CA PHE A 107 13.36 -3.69 0.99
C PHE A 107 13.53 -3.21 2.44
N MET A 108 14.03 -4.07 3.34
CA MET A 108 14.27 -3.68 4.73
C MET A 108 15.21 -2.50 4.83
N LYS A 109 16.30 -2.49 4.05
CA LYS A 109 17.23 -1.35 4.02
C LYS A 109 16.52 -0.06 3.58
N ALA A 110 15.71 -0.12 2.53
CA ALA A 110 14.96 1.03 2.03
C ALA A 110 13.92 1.53 3.04
N MET A 111 13.15 0.63 3.64
CA MET A 111 12.11 0.96 4.62
C MET A 111 12.71 1.58 5.88
N VAL A 112 13.80 1.01 6.40
CA VAL A 112 14.53 1.57 7.56
C VAL A 112 15.12 2.94 7.22
N ALA A 113 15.69 3.11 6.03
CA ALA A 113 16.21 4.40 5.58
C ALA A 113 15.10 5.46 5.49
N TYR A 114 13.94 5.11 4.94
CA TYR A 114 12.77 5.99 4.87
C TYR A 114 12.32 6.48 6.25
N VAL A 115 12.24 5.59 7.25
CA VAL A 115 11.85 6.00 8.61
C VAL A 115 12.91 6.91 9.25
N LYS A 116 14.22 6.60 9.05
CA LYS A 116 15.31 7.46 9.54
C LYS A 116 15.27 8.86 8.96
N ASP A 117 15.11 8.95 7.64
CA ASP A 117 14.99 10.20 6.92
C ASP A 117 13.81 11.02 7.43
N LYS A 118 12.68 10.38 7.63
CA LYS A 118 11.49 10.99 8.21
C LYS A 118 11.72 11.49 9.64
N GLN A 119 12.40 10.75 10.48
CA GLN A 119 12.77 11.18 11.84
C GLN A 119 13.68 12.40 11.82
N GLN A 120 14.72 12.40 10.96
CA GLN A 120 15.64 13.52 10.80
C GLN A 120 14.91 14.78 10.33
N ARG A 121 14.02 14.63 9.36
CA ARG A 121 13.21 15.74 8.86
C ARG A 121 12.29 16.30 9.94
N PHE A 122 11.55 15.47 10.68
CA PHE A 122 10.68 15.94 11.77
C PHE A 122 11.48 16.65 12.86
N GLN A 123 12.69 16.20 13.13
CA GLN A 123 13.60 16.89 14.06
C GLN A 123 14.03 18.27 13.52
N HIS A 124 14.40 18.35 12.25
CA HIS A 124 14.83 19.60 11.61
C HIS A 124 13.69 20.63 11.51
N GLU A 125 12.47 20.15 11.21
CA GLU A 125 11.28 21.00 11.07
C GLU A 125 10.60 21.31 12.40
N GLY A 126 11.11 20.81 13.52
CA GLY A 126 10.54 21.05 14.86
C GLY A 126 9.20 20.34 15.10
N LEU A 127 8.87 19.30 14.32
CA LEU A 127 7.64 18.50 14.44
C LEU A 127 7.77 17.49 15.60
N THR A 128 7.91 18.00 16.82
CA THR A 128 8.26 17.22 18.02
C THR A 128 7.26 16.12 18.34
N GLU A 129 5.96 16.39 18.19
CA GLU A 129 4.91 15.40 18.41
C GLU A 129 5.00 14.24 17.43
N HIS A 130 5.18 14.53 16.13
CA HIS A 130 5.34 13.53 15.09
C HIS A 130 6.63 12.72 15.24
N LEU A 131 7.73 13.38 15.60
CA LEU A 131 8.97 12.72 15.94
C LEU A 131 8.80 11.77 17.14
N GLY A 132 8.16 12.25 18.22
CA GLY A 132 7.86 11.45 19.39
C GLY A 132 6.98 10.22 19.07
N ALA A 133 6.03 10.36 18.16
CA ALA A 133 5.22 9.22 17.70
C ALA A 133 6.08 8.14 17.05
N LEU A 134 7.03 8.50 16.18
CA LEU A 134 7.95 7.53 15.55
C LEU A 134 8.94 6.94 16.56
N GLN A 135 9.45 7.73 17.50
CA GLN A 135 10.42 7.27 18.49
C GLN A 135 9.81 6.26 19.49
N ARG A 136 8.54 6.43 19.86
CA ARG A 136 7.82 5.49 20.74
C ARG A 136 7.70 4.08 20.16
N LEU A 137 7.82 3.91 18.83
CA LEU A 137 7.80 2.60 18.18
C LEU A 137 9.10 1.80 18.39
N GLY A 138 10.10 2.43 18.97
CA GLY A 138 11.36 1.79 19.33
C GLY A 138 12.45 1.86 18.24
N PRO A 139 13.58 1.16 18.46
CA PRO A 139 14.75 1.29 17.59
C PRO A 139 14.55 0.63 16.24
N LEU A 140 15.13 1.25 15.20
CA LEU A 140 15.13 0.72 13.83
C LEU A 140 16.11 -0.45 13.61
N ARG A 141 17.03 -0.65 14.55
CA ARG A 141 18.01 -1.75 14.46
C ARG A 141 17.35 -3.10 14.78
N GLY A 142 17.84 -4.15 14.12
CA GLY A 142 17.39 -5.52 14.36
C GLY A 142 16.15 -5.94 13.55
N MET A 143 15.56 -5.08 12.73
CA MET A 143 14.50 -5.45 11.80
C MET A 143 15.10 -6.16 10.60
N ARG A 144 14.69 -7.39 10.38
CA ARG A 144 15.21 -8.26 9.31
C ARG A 144 14.14 -8.76 8.37
N THR A 145 12.88 -8.74 8.80
CA THR A 145 11.74 -9.29 8.08
C THR A 145 10.62 -8.26 7.96
N PHE A 146 9.69 -8.50 7.03
CA PHE A 146 8.46 -7.70 6.95
C PHE A 146 7.66 -7.80 8.24
N TRP A 147 7.61 -8.97 8.88
CA TRP A 147 6.97 -9.15 10.18
C TRP A 147 7.53 -8.22 11.25
N ASP A 148 8.87 -8.07 11.32
CA ASP A 148 9.51 -7.16 12.27
C ASP A 148 9.11 -5.70 12.02
N PHE A 149 9.14 -5.29 10.76
CA PHE A 149 8.85 -3.91 10.38
C PHE A 149 7.35 -3.59 10.52
N ASP A 150 6.50 -4.45 9.98
CA ASP A 150 5.07 -4.22 9.98
C ASP A 150 4.47 -4.29 11.39
N GLY A 151 4.95 -5.22 12.23
CA GLY A 151 4.53 -5.28 13.62
C GLY A 151 4.96 -4.09 14.45
N ARG A 152 6.14 -3.53 14.16
CA ARG A 152 6.68 -2.41 14.95
C ARG A 152 6.29 -1.03 14.42
N PHE A 153 6.20 -0.85 13.11
CA PHE A 153 5.95 0.46 12.48
C PHE A 153 4.62 0.51 11.76
N THR A 154 4.38 -0.37 10.78
CA THR A 154 3.17 -0.27 9.94
C THR A 154 1.91 -0.43 10.78
N ALA A 155 1.80 -1.47 11.57
CA ALA A 155 0.60 -1.77 12.33
C ALA A 155 0.25 -0.63 13.31
N PRO A 156 1.10 -0.22 14.24
CA PRO A 156 0.73 0.79 15.22
C PRO A 156 0.53 2.19 14.63
N LEU A 157 1.22 2.53 13.53
CA LEU A 157 1.01 3.83 12.86
C LEU A 157 -0.32 3.94 12.12
N HIS A 158 -0.97 2.81 11.81
CA HIS A 158 -2.19 2.76 11.03
C HIS A 158 -3.37 2.12 11.78
N GLY A 159 -3.25 1.97 13.12
CA GLY A 159 -4.35 1.52 13.97
C GLY A 159 -4.66 0.02 13.88
N TYR A 160 -3.66 -0.78 13.54
CA TYR A 160 -3.71 -2.24 13.66
C TYR A 160 -3.08 -2.67 14.99
N ALA A 161 -3.56 -3.77 15.55
CA ALA A 161 -3.06 -4.29 16.83
C ALA A 161 -1.61 -4.79 16.72
N ASP A 162 -1.31 -5.51 15.64
CA ASP A 162 -0.02 -6.11 15.31
C ASP A 162 0.10 -6.41 13.81
N ALA A 163 1.20 -7.06 13.40
CA ALA A 163 1.41 -7.44 11.99
C ALA A 163 0.36 -8.45 11.49
N GLU A 164 -0.09 -9.37 12.33
CA GLU A 164 -1.10 -10.37 11.96
C GLU A 164 -2.45 -9.71 11.67
N ASP A 165 -2.89 -8.81 12.56
CA ASP A 165 -4.10 -8.00 12.35
C ASP A 165 -3.99 -7.12 11.10
N TYR A 166 -2.81 -6.51 10.88
CA TYR A 166 -2.55 -5.75 9.67
C TYR A 166 -2.68 -6.63 8.42
N TYR A 167 -1.99 -7.76 8.35
CA TYR A 167 -2.07 -8.63 7.17
C TYR A 167 -3.46 -9.18 6.95
N ARG A 168 -4.15 -9.59 8.00
CA ARG A 168 -5.53 -10.08 7.92
C ARG A 168 -6.49 -9.00 7.37
N ARG A 169 -6.40 -7.77 7.82
CA ARG A 169 -7.29 -6.67 7.43
C ARG A 169 -6.88 -5.96 6.14
N ALA A 170 -5.62 -6.08 5.72
CA ALA A 170 -5.10 -5.44 4.52
C ALA A 170 -5.01 -6.38 3.30
N SER A 171 -5.04 -7.69 3.48
CA SER A 171 -4.97 -8.67 2.38
C SER A 171 -6.24 -8.67 1.54
N SER A 172 -6.08 -8.44 0.24
CA SER A 172 -7.21 -8.37 -0.71
C SER A 172 -7.99 -9.67 -0.84
N ARG A 173 -7.38 -10.82 -0.53
CA ARG A 173 -8.04 -12.13 -0.54
C ARG A 173 -9.41 -12.13 0.17
N TYR A 174 -9.51 -11.43 1.29
CA TYR A 174 -10.72 -11.43 2.10
C TYR A 174 -11.85 -10.56 1.55
N PHE A 175 -11.56 -9.78 0.52
CA PHE A 175 -12.47 -8.85 -0.12
C PHE A 175 -12.94 -9.30 -1.51
N LEU A 176 -12.29 -10.33 -2.11
CA LEU A 176 -12.57 -10.75 -3.49
C LEU A 176 -14.03 -11.15 -3.72
N GLY A 177 -14.67 -11.81 -2.75
CA GLY A 177 -16.07 -12.24 -2.84
C GLY A 177 -17.08 -11.10 -2.89
N GLN A 178 -16.73 -9.92 -2.42
CA GLN A 178 -17.57 -8.72 -2.41
C GLN A 178 -17.41 -7.85 -3.66
N ILE A 179 -16.39 -8.08 -4.48
CA ILE A 179 -16.13 -7.27 -5.69
C ILE A 179 -17.27 -7.44 -6.69
N ARG A 180 -17.93 -6.34 -7.07
CA ARG A 180 -18.99 -6.28 -8.09
C ARG A 180 -18.52 -5.64 -9.38
N THR A 181 -17.48 -4.81 -9.33
CA THR A 181 -16.85 -4.22 -10.53
C THR A 181 -16.18 -5.31 -11.36
N ARG A 182 -16.43 -5.30 -12.68
CA ARG A 182 -15.76 -6.24 -13.62
C ARG A 182 -14.25 -6.07 -13.54
N THR A 183 -13.56 -7.07 -13.04
CA THR A 183 -12.12 -7.03 -12.75
C THR A 183 -11.41 -8.17 -13.46
N LEU A 184 -10.32 -7.83 -14.17
CA LEU A 184 -9.37 -8.78 -14.70
C LEU A 184 -8.20 -8.91 -13.73
N ILE A 185 -7.86 -10.14 -13.35
CA ILE A 185 -6.69 -10.44 -12.54
C ILE A 185 -5.68 -11.15 -13.44
N ILE A 186 -4.45 -10.64 -13.45
CA ILE A 186 -3.31 -11.22 -14.19
C ILE A 186 -2.25 -11.58 -13.17
N GLN A 187 -1.96 -12.87 -13.06
CA GLN A 187 -0.98 -13.40 -12.11
C GLN A 187 -0.12 -14.44 -12.80
N SER A 188 1.19 -14.44 -12.56
CA SER A 188 2.06 -15.54 -12.98
C SER A 188 1.89 -16.72 -12.04
N SER A 189 1.93 -17.93 -12.56
CA SER A 189 1.84 -19.16 -11.74
C SER A 189 3.12 -19.43 -10.94
N ASP A 190 4.21 -18.80 -11.33
CA ASP A 190 5.54 -18.89 -10.71
C ASP A 190 5.95 -17.60 -10.01
N ASP A 191 4.99 -16.73 -9.69
CA ASP A 191 5.22 -15.51 -8.92
C ASP A 191 5.81 -15.89 -7.54
N PRO A 192 7.00 -15.36 -7.17
CA PRO A 192 7.68 -15.77 -5.95
C PRO A 192 7.09 -15.16 -4.67
N PHE A 193 6.01 -14.36 -4.78
CA PHE A 193 5.42 -13.60 -3.68
C PHE A 193 3.96 -13.97 -3.42
#